data_fc9d782d62dea0843ae10a88bcb9c141
#
_entry.id   fc9d782d62dea0843ae10a88bcb9c141
#
_cell.length_a   1.000
_cell.length_b   1.000
_cell.length_c   1.000
_cell.angle_alpha   90.00
_cell.angle_beta   90.00
_cell.angle_gamma   90.00
#
_symmetry.space_group_name_H-M   'P 1'
#
loop_
_entity.id
_entity.type
_entity.pdbx_description
1 polymer ?
#
loop_
_entity_poly.entity_id
_entity_poly.type
_entity_poly.pdbx_seq_one_letter_code
_entity_poly.pdbx_strand_id
1 'polypeptide(L)'
;MANKAKKDEKLSAEEICKILHISKRKCAWMLQNGMIPCKDSGKKTRRYTVLRKDIEAYMKDSTEHPEKYFIPVTFTSNNPGKREPDKYYLYPHQVPEDFRPWLDNQLYDLPDVITPKDVETILGYEHESVRRWINRGWLRITKAHNAEIVPRDWLIDFTCDYAFRIARKSKTHRELLDKYFG
;
A
#
# COMPACT_ATOMS: atom_id res chain seq x y z
N MET A 1 33.86 13.39 -20.77
CA MET A 1 32.87 13.16 -21.86
C MET A 1 32.03 11.88 -21.70
N ALA A 2 32.43 10.90 -20.90
CA ALA A 2 31.70 9.62 -20.71
C ALA A 2 30.32 9.74 -20.02
N ASN A 3 30.08 10.79 -19.23
CA ASN A 3 28.85 10.93 -18.45
C ASN A 3 27.64 11.43 -19.27
N LYS A 4 27.86 12.08 -20.40
CA LYS A 4 26.79 12.61 -21.25
C LYS A 4 26.19 11.51 -22.13
N ALA A 5 26.99 10.55 -22.58
CA ALA A 5 26.56 9.43 -23.41
C ALA A 5 25.65 8.44 -22.67
N LYS A 6 25.87 8.23 -21.35
CA LYS A 6 25.02 7.38 -20.51
C LYS A 6 23.64 7.98 -20.24
N LYS A 7 23.49 9.30 -20.19
CA LYS A 7 22.20 9.97 -19.91
C LYS A 7 21.19 9.86 -21.05
N ASP A 8 21.65 9.77 -22.29
CA ASP A 8 20.80 9.67 -23.49
C ASP A 8 20.58 8.22 -23.94
N GLU A 9 21.00 7.24 -23.12
CA GLU A 9 20.79 5.82 -23.38
C GLU A 9 19.29 5.51 -23.37
N LYS A 10 18.83 4.85 -24.44
CA LYS A 10 17.45 4.39 -24.58
C LYS A 10 17.27 3.06 -23.84
N LEU A 11 16.32 3.02 -22.94
CA LEU A 11 16.01 1.82 -22.16
C LEU A 11 14.80 1.10 -22.71
N SER A 12 14.87 -0.23 -22.71
CA SER A 12 13.75 -1.13 -22.96
C SER A 12 12.88 -1.29 -21.70
N ALA A 13 11.65 -1.74 -21.87
CA ALA A 13 10.77 -2.03 -20.74
C ALA A 13 11.36 -3.08 -19.77
N GLU A 14 12.16 -4.01 -20.27
CA GLU A 14 12.82 -5.03 -19.42
C GLU A 14 13.92 -4.43 -18.54
N GLU A 15 14.71 -3.51 -19.10
CA GLU A 15 15.75 -2.79 -18.37
C GLU A 15 15.14 -1.87 -17.31
N ILE A 16 14.04 -1.18 -17.64
CA ILE A 16 13.29 -0.36 -16.68
C ILE A 16 12.77 -1.20 -15.53
N CYS A 17 12.18 -2.38 -15.82
CA CYS A 17 11.71 -3.30 -14.79
C CYS A 17 12.83 -3.75 -13.84
N LYS A 18 14.03 -3.99 -14.38
CA LYS A 18 15.21 -4.38 -13.58
C LYS A 18 15.70 -3.23 -12.72
N ILE A 19 15.80 -2.01 -13.28
CA ILE A 19 16.28 -0.81 -12.57
C ILE A 19 15.32 -0.44 -11.43
N LEU A 20 14.00 -0.45 -11.68
CA LEU A 20 13.00 -0.05 -10.71
C LEU A 20 12.50 -1.20 -9.83
N HIS A 21 12.98 -2.44 -10.05
CA HIS A 21 12.53 -3.66 -9.36
C HIS A 21 10.99 -3.83 -9.40
N ILE A 22 10.38 -3.59 -10.57
CA ILE A 22 8.94 -3.69 -10.78
C ILE A 22 8.56 -4.73 -11.83
N SER A 23 7.32 -5.20 -11.78
CA SER A 23 6.78 -6.12 -12.80
C SER A 23 6.57 -5.42 -14.15
N LYS A 24 6.62 -6.19 -15.26
CA LYS A 24 6.33 -5.68 -16.62
C LYS A 24 4.96 -4.99 -16.70
N ARG A 25 3.95 -5.55 -16.01
CA ARG A 25 2.60 -4.96 -15.93
C ARG A 25 2.60 -3.60 -15.25
N LYS A 26 3.31 -3.47 -14.12
CA LYS A 26 3.44 -2.20 -13.39
C LYS A 26 4.17 -1.16 -14.24
N CYS A 27 5.27 -1.54 -14.88
CA CYS A 27 6.02 -0.69 -15.77
C CYS A 27 5.16 -0.15 -16.92
N ALA A 28 4.44 -1.04 -17.63
CA ALA A 28 3.56 -0.66 -18.72
C ALA A 28 2.48 0.34 -18.27
N TRP A 29 1.88 0.10 -17.11
CA TRP A 29 0.87 0.99 -16.55
C TRP A 29 1.46 2.37 -16.20
N MET A 30 2.64 2.43 -15.59
CA MET A 30 3.31 3.69 -15.25
C MET A 30 3.64 4.53 -16.50
N LEU A 31 4.11 3.88 -17.56
CA LEU A 31 4.39 4.53 -18.85
C LEU A 31 3.09 5.03 -19.51
N GLN A 32 2.03 4.24 -19.46
CA GLN A 32 0.71 4.58 -20.01
C GLN A 32 0.08 5.81 -19.32
N ASN A 33 0.29 5.93 -18.00
CA ASN A 33 -0.26 7.02 -17.20
C ASN A 33 0.69 8.22 -17.06
N GLY A 34 1.78 8.25 -17.83
CA GLY A 34 2.71 9.39 -17.86
C GLY A 34 3.52 9.61 -16.59
N MET A 35 3.58 8.61 -15.68
CA MET A 35 4.38 8.71 -14.46
C MET A 35 5.88 8.77 -14.75
N ILE A 36 6.30 8.16 -15.85
CA ILE A 36 7.66 8.20 -16.36
C ILE A 36 7.59 8.81 -17.75
N PRO A 37 8.33 9.89 -18.03
CA PRO A 37 8.38 10.48 -19.36
C PRO A 37 8.83 9.47 -20.40
N CYS A 38 8.06 9.28 -21.46
CA CYS A 38 8.36 8.32 -22.50
C CYS A 38 7.87 8.81 -23.88
N LYS A 39 8.46 8.28 -24.93
CA LYS A 39 7.94 8.44 -26.30
C LYS A 39 7.11 7.22 -26.65
N ASP A 40 5.82 7.45 -26.94
CA ASP A 40 4.92 6.40 -27.43
C ASP A 40 5.02 6.34 -28.97
N SER A 41 5.37 5.18 -29.50
CA SER A 41 5.46 4.94 -30.95
C SER A 41 4.14 4.48 -31.57
N GLY A 42 3.12 4.19 -30.78
CA GLY A 42 1.84 3.61 -31.20
C GLY A 42 1.90 2.15 -31.68
N LYS A 43 3.08 1.53 -31.71
CA LYS A 43 3.28 0.16 -32.17
C LYS A 43 2.87 -0.85 -31.10
N LYS A 44 2.43 -2.05 -31.53
CA LYS A 44 2.09 -3.14 -30.58
C LYS A 44 3.31 -3.66 -29.80
N THR A 45 4.50 -3.65 -30.42
CA THR A 45 5.76 -4.09 -29.82
C THR A 45 6.69 -2.90 -29.65
N ARG A 46 7.45 -2.86 -28.54
CA ARG A 46 8.37 -1.76 -28.20
C ARG A 46 7.71 -0.39 -28.28
N ARG A 47 6.48 -0.33 -27.77
CA ARG A 47 5.64 0.87 -27.84
C ARG A 47 6.29 2.08 -27.20
N TYR A 48 6.90 1.91 -26.04
CA TYR A 48 7.49 2.99 -25.28
C TYR A 48 9.02 3.00 -25.37
N THR A 49 9.58 4.19 -25.54
CA THR A 49 11.02 4.46 -25.45
C THR A 49 11.25 5.44 -24.32
N VAL A 50 12.10 5.09 -23.38
CA VAL A 50 12.44 5.90 -22.20
C VAL A 50 13.94 6.16 -22.20
N LEU A 51 14.35 7.33 -21.80
CA LEU A 51 15.77 7.64 -21.62
C LEU A 51 16.19 7.36 -20.18
N ARG A 52 17.43 6.94 -19.98
CA ARG A 52 17.97 6.68 -18.64
C ARG A 52 17.81 7.88 -17.71
N LYS A 53 18.06 9.08 -18.20
CA LYS A 53 17.86 10.33 -17.44
C LYS A 53 16.45 10.51 -16.89
N ASP A 54 15.44 10.04 -17.65
CA ASP A 54 14.03 10.18 -17.24
C ASP A 54 13.71 9.18 -16.10
N ILE A 55 14.35 8.01 -16.09
CA ILE A 55 14.26 7.05 -14.99
C ILE A 55 14.95 7.59 -13.72
N GLU A 56 16.15 8.18 -13.88
CA GLU A 56 16.87 8.79 -12.76
C GLU A 56 16.09 9.96 -12.15
N ALA A 57 15.49 10.81 -13.00
CA ALA A 57 14.62 11.90 -12.57
C ALA A 57 13.38 11.37 -11.83
N TYR A 58 12.72 10.34 -12.37
CA TYR A 58 11.59 9.68 -11.72
C TYR A 58 11.97 9.10 -10.34
N MET A 59 13.10 8.39 -10.23
CA MET A 59 13.56 7.82 -8.97
C MET A 59 13.77 8.89 -7.91
N LYS A 60 14.38 10.02 -8.29
CA LYS A 60 14.60 11.14 -7.39
C LYS A 60 13.26 11.77 -6.96
N ASP A 61 12.41 12.15 -7.92
CA ASP A 61 11.15 12.83 -7.63
C ASP A 61 10.17 11.91 -6.87
N SER A 62 10.15 10.60 -7.15
CA SER A 62 9.31 9.65 -6.42
C SER A 62 9.76 9.42 -4.97
N THR A 63 11.03 9.70 -4.64
CA THR A 63 11.54 9.67 -3.27
C THR A 63 11.19 10.95 -2.53
N GLU A 64 11.26 12.10 -3.20
CA GLU A 64 10.95 13.42 -2.65
C GLU A 64 9.43 13.66 -2.54
N HIS A 65 8.65 13.11 -3.49
CA HIS A 65 7.21 13.32 -3.62
C HIS A 65 6.45 12.02 -3.87
N PRO A 66 6.43 11.07 -2.92
CA PRO A 66 5.80 9.77 -3.10
C PRO A 66 4.29 9.86 -3.39
N GLU A 67 3.63 10.92 -2.96
CA GLU A 67 2.22 11.19 -3.19
C GLU A 67 1.85 11.37 -4.67
N LYS A 68 2.78 11.85 -5.51
CA LYS A 68 2.55 12.03 -6.95
C LYS A 68 2.53 10.72 -7.73
N TYR A 69 3.20 9.69 -7.20
CA TYR A 69 3.47 8.43 -7.91
C TYR A 69 2.65 7.27 -7.38
N PHE A 70 1.48 7.60 -6.90
CA PHE A 70 0.57 6.60 -6.37
C PHE A 70 0.03 5.66 -7.45
N ILE A 71 0.13 4.37 -7.18
CA ILE A 71 -0.44 3.32 -8.02
C ILE A 71 -1.73 2.84 -7.38
N PRO A 72 -2.89 3.06 -8.02
CA PRO A 72 -4.17 2.63 -7.46
C PRO A 72 -4.18 1.14 -7.10
N VAL A 73 -4.85 0.81 -6.00
CA VAL A 73 -5.00 -0.59 -5.53
C VAL A 73 -5.68 -1.45 -6.60
N THR A 74 -6.54 -0.85 -7.40
CA THR A 74 -7.21 -1.49 -8.54
C THR A 74 -6.22 -2.07 -9.56
N PHE A 75 -5.01 -1.50 -9.65
CA PHE A 75 -3.97 -1.99 -10.54
C PHE A 75 -3.37 -3.33 -10.06
N THR A 76 -3.28 -3.55 -8.76
CA THR A 76 -2.73 -4.78 -8.18
C THR A 76 -3.72 -5.94 -8.16
N SER A 77 -5.01 -5.69 -8.46
CA SER A 77 -6.03 -6.72 -8.51
C SER A 77 -6.02 -7.47 -9.84
N ASN A 78 -6.23 -8.78 -9.82
CA ASN A 78 -6.35 -9.60 -11.03
C ASN A 78 -7.61 -9.28 -11.88
N ASN A 79 -8.46 -8.35 -11.40
CA ASN A 79 -9.70 -7.92 -12.06
C ASN A 79 -9.82 -6.38 -11.99
N PRO A 80 -9.06 -5.61 -12.81
CA PRO A 80 -8.99 -4.14 -12.72
C PRO A 80 -10.32 -3.42 -13.05
N GLY A 81 -11.31 -4.13 -13.62
CA GLY A 81 -12.57 -3.51 -14.03
C GLY A 81 -13.74 -3.64 -13.05
N LYS A 82 -13.57 -4.27 -11.88
CA LYS A 82 -14.72 -4.60 -11.01
C LYS A 82 -14.60 -4.19 -9.53
N ARG A 83 -13.55 -3.50 -9.13
CA ARG A 83 -13.39 -3.11 -7.72
C ARG A 83 -13.06 -1.64 -7.62
N GLU A 84 -14.07 -0.85 -7.30
CA GLU A 84 -13.83 0.48 -6.76
C GLU A 84 -13.00 0.36 -5.49
N PRO A 85 -12.05 1.27 -5.24
CA PRO A 85 -11.39 1.35 -3.94
C PRO A 85 -12.48 1.42 -2.87
N ASP A 86 -12.26 0.73 -1.76
CA ASP A 86 -13.14 0.87 -0.61
C ASP A 86 -13.21 2.35 -0.24
N LYS A 87 -14.42 2.89 0.01
CA LYS A 87 -14.65 4.31 0.34
C LYS A 87 -13.78 4.80 1.51
N TYR A 88 -13.31 3.86 2.34
CA TYR A 88 -12.43 4.11 3.47
C TYR A 88 -10.97 3.79 3.20
N TYR A 89 -10.54 3.74 1.91
CA TYR A 89 -9.13 3.60 1.62
C TYR A 89 -8.44 4.96 1.79
N LEU A 90 -7.71 5.10 2.89
CA LEU A 90 -6.98 6.31 3.22
C LEU A 90 -5.49 6.02 3.36
N TYR A 91 -4.68 7.01 3.02
CA TYR A 91 -3.25 7.01 3.35
C TYR A 91 -3.03 7.45 4.79
N PRO A 92 -1.88 7.11 5.41
CA PRO A 92 -1.57 7.52 6.77
C PRO A 92 -1.75 9.02 7.03
N HIS A 93 -1.34 9.86 6.07
CA HIS A 93 -1.46 11.32 6.17
C HIS A 93 -2.89 11.86 5.92
N GLN A 94 -3.80 11.01 5.48
CA GLN A 94 -5.21 11.35 5.27
C GLN A 94 -6.11 10.85 6.40
N VAL A 95 -5.56 10.06 7.31
CA VAL A 95 -6.29 9.61 8.51
C VAL A 95 -6.44 10.81 9.42
N PRO A 96 -7.69 11.17 9.82
CA PRO A 96 -7.92 12.30 10.71
C PRO A 96 -7.17 12.15 12.04
N GLU A 97 -6.64 13.25 12.56
CA GLU A 97 -5.85 13.25 13.81
C GLU A 97 -6.68 12.78 15.02
N ASP A 98 -7.97 13.04 15.01
CA ASP A 98 -8.92 12.65 16.05
C ASP A 98 -9.39 11.19 15.93
N PHE A 99 -9.06 10.49 14.84
CA PHE A 99 -9.44 9.09 14.68
C PHE A 99 -8.82 8.18 15.73
N ARG A 100 -7.54 8.38 16.07
CA ARG A 100 -6.86 7.59 17.10
C ARG A 100 -7.50 7.72 18.50
N PRO A 101 -7.73 8.92 19.05
CA PRO A 101 -8.43 9.08 20.33
C PRO A 101 -9.86 8.52 20.30
N TRP A 102 -10.56 8.69 19.19
CA TRP A 102 -11.90 8.12 19.01
C TRP A 102 -11.85 6.59 19.05
N LEU A 103 -10.92 5.97 18.31
CA LEU A 103 -10.76 4.52 18.26
C LEU A 103 -10.39 3.95 19.63
N ASP A 104 -9.51 4.60 20.37
CA ASP A 104 -9.15 4.20 21.73
C ASP A 104 -10.38 4.18 22.65
N ASN A 105 -11.24 5.18 22.54
CA ASN A 105 -12.51 5.22 23.28
C ASN A 105 -13.48 4.10 22.82
N GLN A 106 -13.52 3.78 21.51
CA GLN A 106 -14.38 2.66 21.02
C GLN A 106 -13.89 1.29 21.50
N LEU A 107 -12.60 1.16 21.76
CA LEU A 107 -11.97 -0.09 22.18
C LEU A 107 -11.61 -0.09 23.67
N TYR A 108 -12.16 0.85 24.45
CA TYR A 108 -11.84 1.02 25.87
C TYR A 108 -12.14 -0.22 26.73
N ASP A 109 -13.23 -0.95 26.40
CA ASP A 109 -13.65 -2.14 27.14
C ASP A 109 -12.80 -3.39 26.82
N LEU A 110 -11.88 -3.30 25.84
CA LEU A 110 -10.96 -4.39 25.55
C LEU A 110 -9.88 -4.47 26.65
N PRO A 111 -9.43 -5.67 26.99
CA PRO A 111 -8.28 -5.84 27.86
C PRO A 111 -7.02 -5.23 27.23
N ASP A 112 -6.08 -4.79 28.06
CA ASP A 112 -4.81 -4.20 27.62
C ASP A 112 -3.96 -5.16 26.78
N VAL A 113 -4.21 -6.46 26.96
CA VAL A 113 -3.51 -7.54 26.25
C VAL A 113 -4.55 -8.48 25.61
N ILE A 114 -4.46 -8.64 24.32
CA ILE A 114 -5.34 -9.48 23.51
C ILE A 114 -4.51 -10.50 22.72
N THR A 115 -5.16 -11.54 22.22
CA THR A 115 -4.53 -12.55 21.38
C THR A 115 -4.73 -12.22 19.89
N PRO A 116 -3.94 -12.79 18.96
CA PRO A 116 -4.23 -12.72 17.54
C PRO A 116 -5.65 -13.19 17.17
N LYS A 117 -6.21 -14.15 17.92
CA LYS A 117 -7.57 -14.63 17.75
C LYS A 117 -8.61 -13.57 18.12
N ASP A 118 -8.34 -12.79 19.17
CA ASP A 118 -9.21 -11.67 19.53
C ASP A 118 -9.22 -10.61 18.45
N VAL A 119 -8.06 -10.33 17.81
CA VAL A 119 -7.97 -9.43 16.65
C VAL A 119 -8.84 -9.91 15.49
N GLU A 120 -8.89 -11.23 15.23
CA GLU A 120 -9.78 -11.82 14.22
C GLU A 120 -11.24 -11.44 14.50
N THR A 121 -11.66 -11.57 15.75
CA THR A 121 -13.03 -11.26 16.20
C THR A 121 -13.32 -9.77 16.18
N ILE A 122 -12.42 -8.96 16.75
CA ILE A 122 -12.59 -7.50 16.87
C ILE A 122 -12.70 -6.83 15.50
N LEU A 123 -11.85 -7.20 14.57
CA LEU A 123 -11.82 -6.61 13.22
C LEU A 123 -12.59 -7.45 12.19
N GLY A 124 -13.08 -8.64 12.54
CA GLY A 124 -13.87 -9.51 11.67
C GLY A 124 -13.09 -10.09 10.49
N TYR A 125 -11.82 -10.45 10.69
CA TYR A 125 -11.00 -11.06 9.64
C TYR A 125 -10.67 -12.51 9.96
N GLU A 126 -10.40 -13.28 8.90
CA GLU A 126 -9.99 -14.67 9.03
C GLU A 126 -8.54 -14.78 9.53
N HIS A 127 -8.24 -15.88 10.18
CA HIS A 127 -6.92 -16.24 10.71
C HIS A 127 -5.76 -15.96 9.75
N GLU A 128 -5.88 -16.40 8.50
CA GLU A 128 -4.86 -16.21 7.45
C GLU A 128 -4.52 -14.74 7.20
N SER A 129 -5.49 -13.84 7.33
CA SER A 129 -5.28 -12.41 7.15
C SER A 129 -4.48 -11.83 8.30
N VAL A 130 -4.86 -12.15 9.53
CA VAL A 130 -4.17 -11.70 10.76
C VAL A 130 -2.74 -12.25 10.79
N ARG A 131 -2.55 -13.54 10.51
CA ARG A 131 -1.20 -14.16 10.42
C ARG A 131 -0.33 -13.50 9.37
N ARG A 132 -0.90 -13.13 8.22
CA ARG A 132 -0.17 -12.41 7.17
C ARG A 132 0.30 -11.04 7.62
N TRP A 133 -0.51 -10.32 8.38
CA TRP A 133 -0.12 -9.00 8.91
C TRP A 133 0.98 -9.12 9.97
N ILE A 134 0.90 -10.11 10.83
CA ILE A 134 1.95 -10.42 11.80
C ILE A 134 3.25 -10.77 11.09
N ASN A 135 3.22 -11.69 10.12
CA ASN A 135 4.40 -12.13 9.38
C ASN A 135 5.04 -11.00 8.55
N ARG A 136 4.26 -9.98 8.16
CA ARG A 136 4.76 -8.78 7.47
C ARG A 136 5.21 -7.67 8.42
N GLY A 137 5.08 -7.86 9.71
CA GLY A 137 5.38 -6.85 10.72
C GLY A 137 4.41 -5.66 10.74
N TRP A 138 3.25 -5.78 10.06
CA TRP A 138 2.22 -4.73 10.09
C TRP A 138 1.47 -4.71 11.42
N LEU A 139 1.05 -5.88 11.90
CA LEU A 139 0.53 -6.07 13.24
C LEU A 139 1.65 -6.58 14.14
N ARG A 140 2.08 -5.77 15.07
CA ARG A 140 3.12 -6.14 16.03
C ARG A 140 2.56 -7.09 17.07
N ILE A 141 3.38 -8.06 17.47
CA ILE A 141 3.11 -8.99 18.56
C ILE A 141 4.29 -9.06 19.50
N THR A 142 4.06 -9.49 20.71
CA THR A 142 5.08 -9.94 21.64
C THR A 142 4.73 -11.33 22.17
N LYS A 143 5.64 -11.96 22.91
CA LYS A 143 5.43 -13.28 23.51
C LYS A 143 5.43 -13.18 25.02
N ALA A 144 4.41 -13.72 25.64
CA ALA A 144 4.36 -13.92 27.08
C ALA A 144 4.02 -15.39 27.36
N HIS A 145 4.87 -16.08 28.13
CA HIS A 145 4.69 -17.48 28.51
C HIS A 145 4.37 -18.42 27.30
N ASN A 146 5.10 -18.25 26.20
CA ASN A 146 4.90 -18.95 24.93
C ASN A 146 3.61 -18.60 24.15
N ALA A 147 2.77 -17.68 24.64
CA ALA A 147 1.62 -17.17 23.92
C ALA A 147 1.98 -15.94 23.13
N GLU A 148 1.46 -15.83 21.92
CA GLU A 148 1.53 -14.59 21.12
C GLU A 148 0.46 -13.64 21.64
N ILE A 149 0.86 -12.42 21.95
CA ILE A 149 -0.03 -11.38 22.46
C ILE A 149 0.11 -10.10 21.66
N VAL A 150 -0.97 -9.36 21.57
CA VAL A 150 -1.08 -8.04 20.94
C VAL A 150 -1.47 -7.05 22.03
N PRO A 151 -0.61 -6.15 22.47
CA PRO A 151 -1.02 -5.02 23.29
C PRO A 151 -2.13 -4.22 22.58
N ARG A 152 -3.15 -3.76 23.32
CA ARG A 152 -4.27 -2.98 22.76
C ARG A 152 -3.79 -1.77 21.97
N ASP A 153 -2.80 -1.05 22.47
CA ASP A 153 -2.21 0.10 21.77
C ASP A 153 -1.63 -0.27 20.41
N TRP A 154 -1.05 -1.48 20.26
CA TRP A 154 -0.52 -1.94 18.97
C TRP A 154 -1.62 -2.32 17.99
N LEU A 155 -2.79 -2.75 18.47
CA LEU A 155 -3.97 -2.93 17.63
C LEU A 155 -4.49 -1.57 17.16
N ILE A 156 -4.51 -0.56 18.04
CA ILE A 156 -4.90 0.81 17.70
C ILE A 156 -3.93 1.38 16.64
N ASP A 157 -2.61 1.29 16.86
CA ASP A 157 -1.59 1.69 15.89
C ASP A 157 -1.82 1.01 14.54
N PHE A 158 -1.98 -0.32 14.55
CA PHE A 158 -2.25 -1.08 13.34
C PHE A 158 -3.49 -0.58 12.61
N THR A 159 -4.57 -0.31 13.34
CA THR A 159 -5.83 0.14 12.76
C THR A 159 -5.69 1.53 12.15
N CYS A 160 -4.95 2.43 12.80
CA CYS A 160 -4.68 3.77 12.28
C CYS A 160 -3.75 3.75 11.04
N ASP A 161 -2.71 2.90 11.05
CA ASP A 161 -1.66 2.95 10.03
C ASP A 161 -1.93 2.04 8.82
N TYR A 162 -2.41 0.83 9.08
CA TYR A 162 -2.49 -0.23 8.06
C TYR A 162 -3.91 -0.63 7.70
N ALA A 163 -4.85 -0.61 8.65
CA ALA A 163 -6.18 -1.12 8.38
C ALA A 163 -6.93 -0.31 7.33
N PHE A 164 -6.72 1.00 7.25
CA PHE A 164 -7.25 1.84 6.17
C PHE A 164 -6.75 1.43 4.79
N ARG A 165 -5.53 0.89 4.68
CA ARG A 165 -4.91 0.44 3.42
C ARG A 165 -5.31 -0.97 3.01
N ILE A 166 -6.13 -1.65 3.79
CA ILE A 166 -6.68 -2.96 3.44
C ILE A 166 -7.72 -2.76 2.33
N ALA A 167 -7.41 -3.26 1.14
CA ALA A 167 -8.24 -3.09 -0.04
C ALA A 167 -9.63 -3.74 0.06
N ARG A 168 -9.76 -4.78 0.89
CA ARG A 168 -11.02 -5.46 1.14
C ARG A 168 -11.23 -5.58 2.64
N LYS A 169 -11.98 -4.63 3.17
CA LYS A 169 -12.32 -4.61 4.59
C LYS A 169 -13.42 -5.63 4.92
N SER A 170 -13.35 -6.22 6.11
CA SER A 170 -14.40 -7.04 6.66
C SER A 170 -15.68 -6.21 6.89
N LYS A 171 -16.80 -6.88 7.14
CA LYS A 171 -18.05 -6.20 7.49
C LYS A 171 -17.89 -5.43 8.81
N THR A 172 -17.37 -6.10 9.85
CA THR A 172 -17.15 -5.51 11.19
C THR A 172 -16.24 -4.28 11.11
N HIS A 173 -15.16 -4.37 10.34
CA HIS A 173 -14.23 -3.24 10.17
C HIS A 173 -14.91 -2.05 9.45
N ARG A 174 -15.74 -2.31 8.43
CA ARG A 174 -16.52 -1.24 7.78
C ARG A 174 -17.52 -0.60 8.73
N GLU A 175 -18.24 -1.41 9.52
CA GLU A 175 -19.18 -0.90 10.53
C GLU A 175 -18.48 -0.03 11.57
N LEU A 176 -17.25 -0.35 11.95
CA LEU A 176 -16.43 0.48 12.81
C LEU A 176 -16.12 1.84 12.13
N LEU A 177 -15.71 1.81 10.87
CA LEU A 177 -15.43 3.04 10.12
C LEU A 177 -16.69 3.84 9.80
N ASP A 178 -17.82 3.18 9.53
CA ASP A 178 -19.11 3.84 9.33
C ASP A 178 -19.54 4.63 10.58
N LYS A 179 -19.21 4.16 11.79
CA LYS A 179 -19.49 4.90 13.03
C LYS A 179 -18.68 6.18 13.18
N TYR A 180 -17.51 6.24 12.58
CA TYR A 180 -16.66 7.42 12.66
C TYR A 180 -16.95 8.42 11.54
N PHE A 181 -17.10 7.93 10.32
CA PHE A 181 -17.27 8.78 9.12
C PHE A 181 -18.75 9.05 8.75
N GLY A 182 -19.68 8.23 9.26
CA GLY A 182 -21.12 8.35 8.99
C GLY A 182 -21.77 9.32 9.87
#